data_62b994e3246bd61288e30f0aeafaeb26
#
_entry.id   62b994e3246bd61288e30f0aeafaeb26
#
_cell.length_a   1.000
_cell.length_b   1.000
_cell.length_c   1.000
_cell.angle_alpha   90.00
_cell.angle_beta   90.00
_cell.angle_gamma   90.00
#
_symmetry.space_group_name_H-M   'P 1'
#
loop_
_entity.id
_entity.type
_entity.pdbx_description
1 polymer ?
#
loop_
_entity_poly.entity_id
_entity_poly.type
_entity_poly.pdbx_seq_one_letter_code
_entity_poly.pdbx_strand_id
1 'polypeptide(L)'
;IGLTNFDTDHLLVLLRHGFPVVSNQVVVSLLDQRALGDMTTEVLKNGIKLFAYGVLAGGFLTERWLDKPEPGNSELNDWSKMKYKRFIDETGGWENLQIILRALTSVAQRHDVSVANVATRWVLDQPAVGAVIIGARLTESQHRQDNLTIFSFVLDEEDKSLIAESMADICRLKGDCGDEYREPPFLTATGDLSHHLDSLPTVYEPIAVPGKTDRTQVFSGTKWEKICGHSRAVRIGNRILVSGTTATHGQDVIVCRGDAPGQAVYILDKIKASVMSLGGSLSDIVRTRVYLQNAEDCEAVSLVHGRYFGDVCPANATFEISQLIDDYLVEIEAEAIVEG
;
A
#
# COMPACT_ATOMS: atom_id res chain seq x y z
N ILE A 1 -20.43 0.66 6.82
CA ILE A 1 -19.69 -0.51 6.27
C ILE A 1 -18.28 -0.56 6.82
N GLY A 2 -17.71 -1.78 7.00
CA GLY A 2 -16.30 -1.98 7.31
C GLY A 2 -15.55 -2.37 6.05
N LEU A 3 -14.33 -1.87 5.92
CA LEU A 3 -13.42 -2.18 4.83
C LEU A 3 -12.28 -3.04 5.33
N THR A 4 -11.55 -3.66 4.40
CA THR A 4 -10.33 -4.42 4.68
C THR A 4 -9.28 -4.10 3.62
N ASN A 5 -8.09 -3.69 4.05
CA ASN A 5 -6.93 -3.41 3.18
C ASN A 5 -7.20 -2.36 2.09
N PHE A 6 -8.09 -1.40 2.37
CA PHE A 6 -8.19 -0.21 1.53
C PHE A 6 -7.02 0.72 1.85
N ASP A 7 -6.36 1.18 0.81
CA ASP A 7 -5.39 2.26 0.91
C ASP A 7 -6.09 3.61 1.11
N THR A 8 -5.31 4.65 1.37
CA THR A 8 -5.81 5.98 1.69
C THR A 8 -6.63 6.59 0.54
N ASP A 9 -6.16 6.50 -0.68
CA ASP A 9 -6.81 7.14 -1.82
C ASP A 9 -8.14 6.48 -2.19
N HIS A 10 -8.20 5.15 -2.21
CA HIS A 10 -9.44 4.42 -2.47
C HIS A 10 -10.46 4.60 -1.35
N LEU A 11 -10.01 4.68 -0.09
CA LEU A 11 -10.87 5.05 1.03
C LEU A 11 -11.49 6.43 0.82
N LEU A 12 -10.68 7.43 0.44
CA LEU A 12 -11.14 8.79 0.20
C LEU A 12 -12.13 8.89 -0.96
N VAL A 13 -11.96 8.10 -2.02
CA VAL A 13 -12.96 8.00 -3.11
C VAL A 13 -14.30 7.57 -2.55
N LEU A 14 -14.35 6.51 -1.73
CA LEU A 14 -15.61 6.06 -1.14
C LEU A 14 -16.26 7.13 -0.27
N LEU A 15 -15.47 7.82 0.56
CA LEU A 15 -15.98 8.86 1.47
C LEU A 15 -16.55 10.05 0.71
N ARG A 16 -15.85 10.54 -0.33
CA ARG A 16 -16.34 11.64 -1.18
C ARG A 16 -17.64 11.30 -1.91
N HIS A 17 -17.85 10.03 -2.23
CA HIS A 17 -19.11 9.54 -2.81
C HIS A 17 -20.18 9.14 -1.79
N GLY A 18 -20.01 9.51 -0.52
CA GLY A 18 -21.04 9.38 0.53
C GLY A 18 -21.22 7.98 1.09
N PHE A 19 -20.29 7.05 0.87
CA PHE A 19 -20.36 5.72 1.49
C PHE A 19 -20.12 5.80 3.00
N PRO A 20 -20.99 5.22 3.84
CA PRO A 20 -20.89 5.32 5.30
C PRO A 20 -19.87 4.31 5.86
N VAL A 21 -18.58 4.59 5.62
CA VAL A 21 -17.49 3.77 6.15
C VAL A 21 -17.29 4.07 7.63
N VAL A 22 -17.21 3.05 8.47
CA VAL A 22 -17.00 3.17 9.91
C VAL A 22 -15.68 2.57 10.38
N SER A 23 -15.09 1.66 9.60
CA SER A 23 -13.80 1.04 9.94
C SER A 23 -13.05 0.58 8.69
N ASN A 24 -11.72 0.53 8.81
CA ASN A 24 -10.84 -0.14 7.85
C ASN A 24 -9.94 -1.11 8.63
N GLN A 25 -9.96 -2.39 8.27
CA GLN A 25 -9.10 -3.40 8.86
C GLN A 25 -7.79 -3.47 8.08
N VAL A 26 -6.67 -3.11 8.72
CA VAL A 26 -5.35 -2.97 8.08
C VAL A 26 -4.25 -3.57 8.93
N VAL A 27 -3.11 -3.89 8.30
CA VAL A 27 -1.90 -4.27 9.06
C VAL A 27 -1.38 -3.05 9.81
N VAL A 28 -1.12 -3.21 11.10
CA VAL A 28 -0.36 -2.26 11.91
C VAL A 28 0.52 -3.02 12.88
N SER A 29 1.80 -2.76 12.86
CA SER A 29 2.77 -3.29 13.82
C SER A 29 3.96 -2.35 13.94
N LEU A 30 4.91 -2.67 14.82
CA LEU A 30 6.18 -1.95 14.90
C LEU A 30 6.97 -2.01 13.59
N LEU A 31 6.78 -3.05 12.77
CA LEU A 31 7.43 -3.21 11.47
C LEU A 31 6.64 -2.59 10.34
N ASP A 32 5.31 -2.56 10.42
CA ASP A 32 4.44 -1.99 9.38
C ASP A 32 3.64 -0.82 9.93
N GLN A 33 4.09 0.38 9.61
CA GLN A 33 3.53 1.64 10.06
C GLN A 33 2.87 2.43 8.91
N ARG A 34 2.63 1.81 7.75
CA ARG A 34 2.04 2.49 6.59
C ARG A 34 0.70 3.16 6.91
N ALA A 35 -0.11 2.52 7.75
CA ALA A 35 -1.38 3.08 8.21
C ALA A 35 -1.25 4.25 9.20
N LEU A 36 -0.08 4.52 9.76
CA LEU A 36 0.15 5.55 10.79
C LEU A 36 0.50 6.93 10.24
N GLY A 37 0.44 7.12 8.92
CA GLY A 37 0.64 8.39 8.23
C GLY A 37 -0.68 9.03 7.79
N ASP A 38 -0.81 9.25 6.48
CA ASP A 38 -1.98 9.90 5.84
C ASP A 38 -3.29 9.16 6.18
N MET A 39 -3.29 7.83 6.17
CA MET A 39 -4.45 7.04 6.56
C MET A 39 -4.97 7.43 7.94
N THR A 40 -4.07 7.52 8.95
CA THR A 40 -4.46 7.95 10.31
C THR A 40 -5.10 9.33 10.31
N THR A 41 -4.51 10.28 9.61
CA THR A 41 -5.03 11.64 9.49
C THR A 41 -6.45 11.65 8.91
N GLU A 42 -6.66 10.94 7.82
CA GLU A 42 -7.94 10.94 7.13
C GLU A 42 -9.03 10.15 7.89
N VAL A 43 -8.69 9.02 8.51
CA VAL A 43 -9.69 8.26 9.28
C VAL A 43 -10.11 9.01 10.56
N LEU A 44 -9.20 9.72 11.22
CA LEU A 44 -9.54 10.57 12.38
C LEU A 44 -10.47 11.71 11.99
N LYS A 45 -10.17 12.41 10.90
CA LYS A 45 -10.99 13.49 10.34
C LYS A 45 -12.42 13.04 10.02
N ASN A 46 -12.58 11.81 9.56
CA ASN A 46 -13.87 11.24 9.16
C ASN A 46 -14.54 10.37 10.24
N GLY A 47 -13.99 10.31 11.45
CA GLY A 47 -14.56 9.52 12.57
C GLY A 47 -14.49 7.99 12.37
N ILE A 48 -13.62 7.51 11.49
CA ILE A 48 -13.41 6.10 11.16
C ILE A 48 -12.39 5.51 12.13
N LYS A 49 -12.46 4.20 12.39
CA LYS A 49 -11.51 3.47 13.22
C LYS A 49 -10.73 2.45 12.40
N LEU A 50 -9.45 2.32 12.72
CA LEU A 50 -8.63 1.24 12.21
C LEU A 50 -8.77 0.00 13.12
N PHE A 51 -8.97 -1.16 12.50
CA PHE A 51 -8.88 -2.45 13.17
C PHE A 51 -7.55 -3.08 12.76
N ALA A 52 -6.58 -3.03 13.68
CA ALA A 52 -5.22 -3.44 13.42
C ALA A 52 -5.08 -4.96 13.50
N TYR A 53 -4.65 -5.60 12.42
CA TYR A 53 -4.23 -7.00 12.42
C TYR A 53 -2.73 -7.10 12.15
N GLY A 54 -2.17 -8.32 12.34
CA GLY A 54 -0.73 -8.54 12.14
C GLY A 54 0.15 -7.86 13.19
N VAL A 55 -0.42 -7.46 14.32
CA VAL A 55 0.24 -6.67 15.38
C VAL A 55 1.50 -7.31 15.94
N LEU A 56 1.58 -8.64 15.89
CA LEU A 56 2.76 -9.42 16.31
C LEU A 56 3.63 -9.88 15.13
N ALA A 57 3.43 -9.34 13.94
CA ALA A 57 4.18 -9.72 12.74
C ALA A 57 4.30 -11.25 12.57
N GLY A 58 3.16 -11.97 12.57
CA GLY A 58 3.14 -13.43 12.46
C GLY A 58 3.78 -14.18 13.63
N GLY A 59 3.95 -13.50 14.78
CA GLY A 59 4.57 -14.02 15.99
C GLY A 59 6.07 -13.76 16.09
N PHE A 60 6.64 -12.94 15.17
CA PHE A 60 8.04 -12.52 15.27
C PHE A 60 8.28 -11.50 16.38
N LEU A 61 7.30 -10.70 16.75
CA LEU A 61 7.38 -9.75 17.89
C LEU A 61 7.01 -10.44 19.20
N THR A 62 7.76 -11.48 19.56
CA THR A 62 7.61 -12.27 20.79
C THR A 62 8.98 -12.71 21.33
N GLU A 63 9.07 -13.08 22.61
CA GLU A 63 10.28 -13.57 23.27
C GLU A 63 10.91 -14.79 22.57
N ARG A 64 10.09 -15.55 21.87
CA ARG A 64 10.51 -16.76 21.15
C ARG A 64 11.69 -16.51 20.20
N TRP A 65 11.77 -15.30 19.63
CA TRP A 65 12.76 -14.93 18.61
C TRP A 65 13.90 -14.09 19.17
N LEU A 66 13.84 -13.70 20.43
CA LEU A 66 14.91 -12.92 21.06
C LEU A 66 16.23 -13.70 21.04
N ASP A 67 17.29 -13.06 20.56
CA ASP A 67 18.64 -13.59 20.44
C ASP A 67 18.73 -14.96 19.71
N LYS A 68 17.74 -15.23 18.83
CA LYS A 68 17.78 -16.41 17.95
C LYS A 68 18.41 -16.05 16.60
N PRO A 69 19.10 -17.01 15.97
CA PRO A 69 19.55 -16.85 14.61
C PRO A 69 18.34 -16.66 13.67
N GLU A 70 18.60 -16.03 12.55
CA GLU A 70 17.62 -15.86 11.49
C GLU A 70 17.10 -17.23 11.01
N PRO A 71 15.75 -17.43 10.94
CA PRO A 71 15.19 -18.71 10.53
C PRO A 71 15.44 -18.97 9.04
N GLY A 72 15.82 -20.18 8.72
CA GLY A 72 15.91 -20.64 7.33
C GLY A 72 14.52 -20.92 6.72
N ASN A 73 14.45 -21.03 5.40
CA ASN A 73 13.20 -21.29 4.67
C ASN A 73 12.43 -22.52 5.17
N SER A 74 13.12 -23.56 5.67
CA SER A 74 12.49 -24.76 6.22
C SER A 74 11.77 -24.52 7.55
N GLU A 75 12.09 -23.46 8.27
CA GLU A 75 11.45 -23.06 9.52
C GLU A 75 10.26 -22.10 9.32
N LEU A 76 10.20 -21.50 8.12
CA LEU A 76 9.11 -20.62 7.68
C LEU A 76 8.01 -21.45 7.01
N ASN A 77 7.41 -22.36 7.78
CA ASN A 77 6.48 -23.37 7.29
C ASN A 77 5.01 -22.96 7.25
N ASP A 78 4.71 -21.71 7.54
CA ASP A 78 3.37 -21.13 7.41
C ASP A 78 3.39 -19.79 6.65
N TRP A 79 2.32 -19.53 5.93
CA TRP A 79 2.17 -18.34 5.08
C TRP A 79 2.33 -17.02 5.85
N SER A 80 1.87 -16.99 7.09
CA SER A 80 2.00 -15.81 7.95
C SER A 80 3.47 -15.48 8.22
N LYS A 81 4.27 -16.49 8.60
CA LYS A 81 5.71 -16.28 8.82
C LYS A 81 6.44 -15.88 7.54
N MET A 82 6.11 -16.51 6.40
CA MET A 82 6.70 -16.15 5.10
C MET A 82 6.41 -14.69 4.74
N LYS A 83 5.16 -14.25 4.90
CA LYS A 83 4.76 -12.86 4.67
C LYS A 83 5.55 -11.88 5.55
N TYR A 84 5.49 -12.09 6.86
CA TYR A 84 6.10 -11.13 7.80
C TYR A 84 7.64 -11.21 7.82
N LYS A 85 8.25 -12.33 7.41
CA LYS A 85 9.70 -12.38 7.18
C LYS A 85 10.12 -11.43 6.06
N ARG A 86 9.33 -11.33 4.97
CA ARG A 86 9.57 -10.34 3.91
C ARG A 86 9.49 -8.91 4.45
N PHE A 87 8.56 -8.62 5.36
CA PHE A 87 8.50 -7.30 6.01
C PHE A 87 9.73 -7.03 6.86
N ILE A 88 10.23 -8.04 7.59
CA ILE A 88 11.48 -7.92 8.36
C ILE A 88 12.64 -7.60 7.42
N ASP A 89 12.75 -8.31 6.28
CA ASP A 89 13.83 -8.10 5.31
C ASP A 89 13.84 -6.68 4.76
N GLU A 90 12.66 -6.17 4.37
CA GLU A 90 12.49 -4.83 3.82
C GLU A 90 12.70 -3.73 4.88
N THR A 91 12.43 -4.00 6.14
CA THR A 91 12.59 -3.01 7.22
C THR A 91 14.01 -2.97 7.82
N GLY A 92 14.96 -3.66 7.21
CA GLY A 92 16.38 -3.63 7.60
C GLY A 92 16.90 -4.96 8.17
N GLY A 93 16.13 -6.04 8.00
CA GLY A 93 16.57 -7.40 8.23
C GLY A 93 16.51 -7.86 9.69
N TRP A 94 17.09 -9.03 9.92
CA TRP A 94 16.99 -9.74 11.18
C TRP A 94 17.65 -9.02 12.35
N GLU A 95 18.76 -8.33 12.12
CA GLU A 95 19.48 -7.60 13.18
C GLU A 95 18.62 -6.45 13.72
N ASN A 96 17.93 -5.70 12.86
CA ASN A 96 17.01 -4.65 13.29
C ASN A 96 15.83 -5.21 14.09
N LEU A 97 15.28 -6.35 13.70
CA LEU A 97 14.28 -7.04 14.51
C LEU A 97 14.81 -7.37 15.91
N GLN A 98 16.08 -7.83 16.03
CA GLN A 98 16.69 -8.14 17.33
C GLN A 98 16.84 -6.89 18.21
N ILE A 99 17.15 -5.73 17.63
CA ILE A 99 17.21 -4.46 18.37
C ILE A 99 15.83 -4.13 18.95
N ILE A 100 14.78 -4.24 18.14
CA ILE A 100 13.41 -4.02 18.60
C ILE A 100 13.03 -5.00 19.70
N LEU A 101 13.31 -6.29 19.53
CA LEU A 101 12.98 -7.31 20.53
C LEU A 101 13.66 -7.07 21.88
N ARG A 102 14.91 -6.60 21.89
CA ARG A 102 15.62 -6.23 23.13
C ARG A 102 14.95 -5.04 23.83
N ALA A 103 14.56 -4.01 23.08
CA ALA A 103 13.84 -2.85 23.62
C ALA A 103 12.49 -3.28 24.20
N LEU A 104 11.70 -4.04 23.44
CA LEU A 104 10.41 -4.57 23.92
C LEU A 104 10.57 -5.45 25.17
N THR A 105 11.64 -6.25 25.25
CA THR A 105 11.95 -7.10 26.41
C THR A 105 12.24 -6.24 27.64
N SER A 106 13.00 -5.16 27.49
CA SER A 106 13.27 -4.24 28.60
C SER A 106 12.00 -3.60 29.14
N VAL A 107 11.09 -3.16 28.26
CA VAL A 107 9.79 -2.63 28.65
C VAL A 107 8.92 -3.72 29.30
N ALA A 108 8.89 -4.92 28.73
CA ALA A 108 8.12 -6.05 29.24
C ALA A 108 8.52 -6.42 30.68
N GLN A 109 9.84 -6.42 30.97
CA GLN A 109 10.37 -6.66 32.31
C GLN A 109 9.97 -5.57 33.31
N ARG A 110 9.92 -4.30 32.92
CA ARG A 110 9.48 -3.19 33.79
C ARG A 110 8.03 -3.33 34.22
N HIS A 111 7.18 -3.85 33.36
CA HIS A 111 5.74 -3.99 33.59
C HIS A 111 5.31 -5.40 34.00
N ASP A 112 6.22 -6.36 34.11
CA ASP A 112 5.94 -7.78 34.36
C ASP A 112 4.91 -8.37 33.37
N VAL A 113 5.12 -8.12 32.07
CA VAL A 113 4.25 -8.57 30.98
C VAL A 113 5.09 -9.25 29.87
N SER A 114 4.42 -9.86 28.89
CA SER A 114 5.10 -10.44 27.72
C SER A 114 5.52 -9.38 26.68
N VAL A 115 6.53 -9.68 25.88
CA VAL A 115 6.91 -8.87 24.71
C VAL A 115 5.71 -8.68 23.77
N ALA A 116 4.91 -9.73 23.58
CA ALA A 116 3.69 -9.68 22.80
C ALA A 116 2.70 -8.63 23.34
N ASN A 117 2.58 -8.51 24.66
CA ASN A 117 1.72 -7.50 25.29
C ASN A 117 2.22 -6.09 25.04
N VAL A 118 3.52 -5.84 25.14
CA VAL A 118 4.12 -4.53 24.85
C VAL A 118 3.89 -4.14 23.38
N ALA A 119 4.19 -5.04 22.44
CA ALA A 119 3.97 -4.79 21.01
C ALA A 119 2.50 -4.52 20.70
N THR A 120 1.59 -5.28 21.30
CA THR A 120 0.14 -5.10 21.10
C THR A 120 -0.35 -3.80 21.74
N ARG A 121 0.14 -3.45 22.93
CA ARG A 121 -0.21 -2.20 23.63
C ARG A 121 0.23 -1.00 22.83
N TRP A 122 1.45 -1.03 22.25
CA TRP A 122 1.96 0.04 21.39
C TRP A 122 1.03 0.29 20.20
N VAL A 123 0.54 -0.76 19.54
CA VAL A 123 -0.43 -0.62 18.43
C VAL A 123 -1.76 -0.07 18.91
N LEU A 124 -2.27 -0.57 20.05
CA LEU A 124 -3.55 -0.13 20.60
C LEU A 124 -3.54 1.34 21.03
N ASP A 125 -2.38 1.87 21.39
CA ASP A 125 -2.21 3.29 21.77
C ASP A 125 -2.15 4.25 20.57
N GLN A 126 -2.13 3.75 19.32
CA GLN A 126 -2.15 4.63 18.16
C GLN A 126 -3.51 5.32 18.00
N PRO A 127 -3.55 6.64 17.73
CA PRO A 127 -4.79 7.46 17.83
C PRO A 127 -5.98 6.97 16.99
N ALA A 128 -5.70 6.38 15.83
CA ALA A 128 -6.74 5.90 14.91
C ALA A 128 -7.20 4.48 15.21
N VAL A 129 -6.43 3.71 15.99
CA VAL A 129 -6.71 2.31 16.26
C VAL A 129 -7.86 2.18 17.27
N GLY A 130 -8.94 1.54 16.85
CA GLY A 130 -10.10 1.25 17.69
C GLY A 130 -10.09 -0.14 18.28
N ALA A 131 -9.39 -1.08 17.64
CA ALA A 131 -9.24 -2.45 18.13
C ALA A 131 -8.02 -3.13 17.49
N VAL A 132 -7.49 -4.15 18.17
CA VAL A 132 -6.47 -5.06 17.65
C VAL A 132 -7.04 -6.44 17.43
N ILE A 133 -6.63 -7.10 16.35
CA ILE A 133 -7.03 -8.46 16.00
C ILE A 133 -5.82 -9.36 16.22
N ILE A 134 -5.89 -10.18 17.26
CA ILE A 134 -4.82 -11.10 17.65
C ILE A 134 -5.15 -12.50 17.15
N GLY A 135 -4.22 -13.12 16.42
CA GLY A 135 -4.34 -14.49 15.96
C GLY A 135 -4.37 -15.49 17.12
N ALA A 136 -5.19 -16.54 16.99
CA ALA A 136 -5.26 -17.62 17.95
C ALA A 136 -5.12 -18.97 17.24
N ARG A 137 -4.27 -19.86 17.78
CA ARG A 137 -4.15 -21.25 17.34
C ARG A 137 -4.88 -22.15 18.33
N LEU A 138 -5.97 -22.75 17.89
CA LEU A 138 -6.85 -23.53 18.77
C LEU A 138 -6.21 -24.85 19.26
N THR A 139 -5.18 -25.33 18.60
CA THR A 139 -4.49 -26.58 18.91
C THR A 139 -3.20 -26.43 19.70
N GLU A 140 -2.75 -25.19 19.90
CA GLU A 140 -1.54 -24.87 20.65
C GLU A 140 -1.88 -24.14 21.97
N SER A 141 -0.90 -23.48 22.58
CA SER A 141 -1.13 -22.78 23.85
C SER A 141 -2.17 -21.66 23.71
N GLN A 142 -3.06 -21.57 24.68
CA GLN A 142 -4.08 -20.52 24.74
C GLN A 142 -3.52 -19.27 25.42
N HIS A 143 -3.22 -18.25 24.66
CA HIS A 143 -2.72 -16.97 25.15
C HIS A 143 -3.84 -16.00 25.60
N ARG A 144 -5.08 -16.46 25.76
CA ARG A 144 -6.21 -15.57 26.08
C ARG A 144 -6.02 -14.74 27.34
N GLN A 145 -5.50 -15.37 28.40
CA GLN A 145 -5.28 -14.67 29.67
C GLN A 145 -4.12 -13.68 29.56
N ASP A 146 -3.04 -14.10 28.90
CA ASP A 146 -1.90 -13.22 28.62
C ASP A 146 -2.32 -12.03 27.75
N ASN A 147 -3.10 -12.25 26.68
CA ASN A 147 -3.62 -11.18 25.84
C ASN A 147 -4.48 -10.16 26.61
N LEU A 148 -5.18 -10.54 27.67
CA LEU A 148 -5.96 -9.60 28.48
C LEU A 148 -5.06 -8.70 29.34
N THR A 149 -3.83 -9.08 29.59
CA THR A 149 -2.85 -8.31 30.37
C THR A 149 -2.52 -6.96 29.68
N ILE A 150 -2.73 -6.84 28.35
CA ILE A 150 -2.56 -5.56 27.64
C ILE A 150 -3.38 -4.39 28.25
N PHE A 151 -4.43 -4.68 29.01
CA PHE A 151 -5.26 -3.67 29.67
C PHE A 151 -4.83 -3.36 31.11
N SER A 152 -3.84 -4.06 31.66
CA SER A 152 -3.38 -3.88 33.02
C SER A 152 -2.22 -2.89 33.19
N PHE A 153 -1.64 -2.42 32.09
CA PHE A 153 -0.53 -1.46 32.10
C PHE A 153 -0.70 -0.42 31.00
N VAL A 154 0.10 0.64 31.08
CA VAL A 154 0.20 1.68 30.05
C VAL A 154 1.67 1.92 29.74
N LEU A 155 1.99 2.26 28.51
CA LEU A 155 3.33 2.66 28.12
C LEU A 155 3.56 4.10 28.55
N ASP A 156 4.55 4.34 29.41
CA ASP A 156 4.96 5.68 29.79
C ASP A 156 5.88 6.32 28.72
N GLU A 157 6.32 7.55 28.94
CA GLU A 157 7.15 8.26 27.97
C GLU A 157 8.56 7.66 27.83
N GLU A 158 9.10 7.01 28.87
CA GLU A 158 10.38 6.31 28.81
C GLU A 158 10.25 5.04 27.95
N ASP A 159 9.17 4.27 28.12
CA ASP A 159 8.85 3.11 27.30
C ASP A 159 8.72 3.48 25.82
N LYS A 160 7.94 4.54 25.54
CA LYS A 160 7.72 5.03 24.18
C LYS A 160 9.03 5.51 23.55
N SER A 161 9.88 6.22 24.30
CA SER A 161 11.19 6.67 23.82
C SER A 161 12.09 5.49 23.49
N LEU A 162 12.19 4.49 24.38
CA LEU A 162 13.00 3.30 24.16
C LEU A 162 12.53 2.51 22.91
N ILE A 163 11.22 2.36 22.75
CA ILE A 163 10.65 1.73 21.55
C ILE A 163 10.97 2.56 20.30
N ALA A 164 10.77 3.87 20.35
CA ALA A 164 11.05 4.76 19.21
C ALA A 164 12.53 4.75 18.81
N GLU A 165 13.44 4.79 19.78
CA GLU A 165 14.89 4.69 19.54
C GLU A 165 15.27 3.36 18.87
N SER A 166 14.64 2.25 19.28
CA SER A 166 14.90 0.93 18.68
C SER A 166 14.45 0.83 17.22
N MET A 167 13.57 1.73 16.79
CA MET A 167 13.04 1.81 15.43
C MET A 167 13.70 2.91 14.58
N ALA A 168 14.70 3.63 15.10
CA ALA A 168 15.27 4.80 14.41
C ALA A 168 15.92 4.44 13.06
N ASP A 169 16.53 3.25 12.97
CA ASP A 169 17.22 2.78 11.78
C ASP A 169 16.36 1.85 10.89
N ILE A 170 15.07 1.73 11.21
CA ILE A 170 14.15 0.91 10.40
C ILE A 170 13.82 1.64 9.09
N CYS A 171 14.04 0.95 7.96
CA CYS A 171 13.48 1.36 6.69
C CYS A 171 11.94 1.24 6.75
N ARG A 172 11.23 2.28 6.37
CA ARG A 172 9.77 2.19 6.25
C ARG A 172 9.40 1.31 5.06
N LEU A 173 8.41 0.45 5.26
CA LEU A 173 7.80 -0.27 4.15
C LEU A 173 7.21 0.72 3.14
N LYS A 174 7.45 0.47 1.87
CA LYS A 174 6.94 1.30 0.77
C LYS A 174 5.45 1.05 0.53
N GLY A 175 4.82 2.01 -0.14
CA GLY A 175 3.41 1.93 -0.52
C GLY A 175 2.43 2.26 0.60
N ASP A 176 1.18 1.83 0.44
CA ASP A 176 0.09 2.07 1.39
C ASP A 176 -0.54 0.73 1.85
N CYS A 177 -1.55 0.81 2.68
CA CYS A 177 -2.25 -0.35 3.23
C CYS A 177 -2.77 -1.28 2.14
N GLY A 178 -2.51 -2.57 2.26
CA GLY A 178 -3.01 -3.59 1.34
C GLY A 178 -2.15 -3.80 0.08
N ASP A 179 -1.11 -3.02 -0.15
CA ASP A 179 -0.22 -3.20 -1.30
C ASP A 179 0.50 -4.55 -1.26
N GLU A 180 0.70 -5.12 -0.07
CA GLU A 180 1.22 -6.47 0.09
C GLU A 180 0.37 -7.55 -0.61
N TYR A 181 -0.86 -7.25 -0.97
CA TYR A 181 -1.75 -8.13 -1.72
C TYR A 181 -1.85 -7.77 -3.21
N ARG A 182 -1.34 -6.62 -3.60
CA ARG A 182 -1.51 -6.05 -4.94
C ARG A 182 -0.20 -5.82 -5.69
N GLU A 183 0.91 -5.68 -4.96
CA GLU A 183 2.17 -5.23 -5.54
C GLU A 183 3.38 -6.03 -5.06
N PRO A 184 4.42 -6.22 -5.93
CA PRO A 184 5.71 -6.70 -5.48
C PRO A 184 6.33 -5.73 -4.45
N PRO A 185 7.26 -6.19 -3.59
CA PRO A 185 7.79 -7.55 -3.52
C PRO A 185 6.97 -8.52 -2.70
N PHE A 186 5.93 -8.06 -2.03
CA PHE A 186 5.28 -8.85 -0.99
C PHE A 186 4.25 -9.84 -1.52
N LEU A 187 3.55 -9.52 -2.57
CA LEU A 187 2.46 -10.24 -3.22
C LEU A 187 1.99 -11.48 -2.47
N THR A 188 1.05 -11.30 -1.58
CA THR A 188 0.30 -12.41 -1.00
C THR A 188 -0.92 -12.66 -1.86
N ALA A 189 -1.26 -13.92 -2.13
CA ALA A 189 -2.37 -14.22 -3.01
C ALA A 189 -3.68 -13.65 -2.53
N THR A 190 -4.53 -13.39 -3.48
CA THR A 190 -5.88 -12.93 -3.28
C THR A 190 -6.71 -13.92 -2.45
N GLY A 191 -7.44 -13.39 -1.50
CA GLY A 191 -8.35 -14.16 -0.65
C GLY A 191 -7.64 -15.01 0.42
N ASP A 192 -8.32 -16.02 0.89
CA ASP A 192 -7.90 -16.82 2.05
C ASP A 192 -6.74 -17.77 1.78
N LEU A 193 -6.28 -17.86 0.55
CA LEU A 193 -5.27 -18.85 0.15
C LEU A 193 -3.84 -18.44 0.47
N SER A 194 -3.58 -17.16 0.76
CA SER A 194 -2.28 -16.66 1.25
C SER A 194 -1.06 -17.19 0.49
N HIS A 195 -1.18 -17.43 -0.80
CA HIS A 195 -0.05 -17.84 -1.63
C HIS A 195 0.82 -16.62 -1.94
N HIS A 196 2.11 -16.79 -1.96
CA HIS A 196 3.01 -15.81 -2.50
C HIS A 196 3.07 -15.96 -4.01
N LEU A 197 2.88 -14.86 -4.72
CA LEU A 197 2.97 -14.81 -6.18
C LEU A 197 4.25 -14.06 -6.57
N ASP A 198 4.91 -14.55 -7.61
CA ASP A 198 6.08 -13.84 -8.16
C ASP A 198 5.65 -12.61 -8.98
N SER A 199 4.43 -12.66 -9.54
CA SER A 199 3.85 -11.55 -10.31
C SER A 199 2.33 -11.62 -10.31
N LEU A 200 1.67 -10.47 -10.53
CA LEU A 200 0.23 -10.43 -10.81
C LEU A 200 -0.03 -10.69 -12.31
N PRO A 201 -1.19 -11.29 -12.67
CA PRO A 201 -1.62 -11.32 -14.05
C PRO A 201 -1.73 -9.91 -14.63
N THR A 202 -1.36 -9.74 -15.89
CA THR A 202 -1.50 -8.46 -16.57
C THR A 202 -2.96 -8.06 -16.72
N VAL A 203 -3.28 -6.79 -16.44
CA VAL A 203 -4.64 -6.25 -16.58
C VAL A 203 -5.02 -6.13 -18.06
N TYR A 204 -4.07 -5.71 -18.88
CA TYR A 204 -4.23 -5.57 -20.34
C TYR A 204 -3.36 -6.59 -21.05
N GLU A 205 -3.87 -7.18 -22.14
CA GLU A 205 -3.12 -8.13 -22.96
C GLU A 205 -2.04 -7.39 -23.75
N PRO A 206 -0.75 -7.73 -23.60
CA PRO A 206 0.32 -7.19 -24.43
C PRO A 206 0.25 -7.75 -25.84
N ILE A 207 0.16 -6.89 -26.85
CA ILE A 207 0.05 -7.27 -28.27
C ILE A 207 1.29 -6.79 -29.02
N ALA A 208 2.04 -7.73 -29.60
CA ALA A 208 3.16 -7.42 -30.46
C ALA A 208 2.70 -6.72 -31.75
N VAL A 209 3.40 -5.68 -32.17
CA VAL A 209 3.06 -4.96 -33.40
C VAL A 209 3.63 -5.70 -34.61
N PRO A 210 2.80 -6.11 -35.59
CA PRO A 210 3.26 -6.83 -36.76
C PRO A 210 4.37 -6.06 -37.52
N GLY A 211 5.44 -6.76 -37.87
CA GLY A 211 6.59 -6.19 -38.59
C GLY A 211 7.50 -5.30 -37.74
N LYS A 212 7.32 -5.24 -36.43
CA LYS A 212 8.22 -4.55 -35.48
C LYS A 212 8.71 -5.54 -34.43
N THR A 213 10.01 -5.72 -34.28
CA THR A 213 10.59 -6.76 -33.41
C THR A 213 10.60 -6.41 -31.94
N ASP A 214 10.56 -5.13 -31.61
CA ASP A 214 10.75 -4.60 -30.26
C ASP A 214 9.61 -3.67 -29.81
N ARG A 215 8.45 -3.74 -30.51
CA ARG A 215 7.30 -2.90 -30.19
C ARG A 215 6.11 -3.75 -29.73
N THR A 216 5.62 -3.46 -28.52
CA THR A 216 4.43 -4.06 -27.91
C THR A 216 3.47 -2.96 -27.49
N GLN A 217 2.18 -3.21 -27.54
CA GLN A 217 1.15 -2.24 -27.19
C GLN A 217 0.04 -2.91 -26.38
N VAL A 218 -0.69 -2.10 -25.61
CA VAL A 218 -1.89 -2.53 -24.85
C VAL A 218 -3.07 -1.61 -25.15
N PHE A 219 -4.27 -2.14 -24.99
CA PHE A 219 -5.53 -1.43 -25.16
C PHE A 219 -6.39 -1.59 -23.92
N SER A 220 -7.09 -0.53 -23.53
CA SER A 220 -8.01 -0.55 -22.38
C SER A 220 -9.47 -0.75 -22.79
N GLY A 221 -9.76 -0.79 -24.08
CA GLY A 221 -11.09 -1.03 -24.64
C GLY A 221 -11.98 0.20 -24.77
N THR A 222 -11.41 1.41 -24.64
CA THR A 222 -12.20 2.64 -24.86
C THR A 222 -12.53 2.81 -26.36
N LYS A 223 -13.69 3.43 -26.64
CA LYS A 223 -14.12 3.72 -28.04
C LYS A 223 -13.11 4.55 -28.80
N TRP A 224 -12.37 5.44 -28.11
CA TRP A 224 -11.45 6.36 -28.70
C TRP A 224 -10.20 5.67 -29.29
N GLU A 225 -9.78 4.54 -28.73
CA GLU A 225 -8.64 3.78 -29.25
C GLU A 225 -8.83 3.35 -30.70
N LYS A 226 -10.07 2.94 -31.05
CA LYS A 226 -10.42 2.59 -32.43
C LYS A 226 -10.63 3.84 -33.32
N ILE A 227 -11.31 4.86 -32.80
CA ILE A 227 -11.65 6.07 -33.58
C ILE A 227 -10.39 6.84 -33.91
N CYS A 228 -9.49 7.04 -32.96
CA CYS A 228 -8.26 7.83 -33.14
C CYS A 228 -7.07 6.99 -33.61
N GLY A 229 -7.17 5.65 -33.60
CA GLY A 229 -6.08 4.76 -34.01
C GLY A 229 -4.90 4.79 -33.05
N HIS A 230 -5.14 4.89 -31.75
CA HIS A 230 -4.08 4.89 -30.73
C HIS A 230 -4.20 3.68 -29.78
N SER A 231 -3.10 3.32 -29.13
CA SER A 231 -3.06 2.35 -28.05
C SER A 231 -3.10 3.04 -26.70
N ARG A 232 -3.52 2.34 -25.61
CA ARG A 232 -3.44 2.87 -24.24
C ARG A 232 -2.00 3.17 -23.85
N ALA A 233 -1.10 2.23 -24.16
CA ALA A 233 0.32 2.42 -24.00
C ALA A 233 1.09 1.62 -25.04
N VAL A 234 2.33 2.02 -25.32
CA VAL A 234 3.25 1.34 -26.23
C VAL A 234 4.63 1.23 -25.57
N ARG A 235 5.22 0.05 -25.64
CA ARG A 235 6.62 -0.19 -25.29
C ARG A 235 7.47 -0.32 -26.55
N ILE A 236 8.62 0.34 -26.56
CA ILE A 236 9.66 0.22 -27.60
C ILE A 236 11.00 0.08 -26.88
N GLY A 237 11.60 -1.10 -26.98
CA GLY A 237 12.80 -1.42 -26.20
C GLY A 237 12.54 -1.28 -24.70
N ASN A 238 13.27 -0.39 -24.04
CA ASN A 238 13.11 -0.11 -22.61
C ASN A 238 12.17 1.07 -22.30
N ARG A 239 11.59 1.75 -23.30
CA ARG A 239 10.69 2.89 -23.05
C ARG A 239 9.23 2.48 -23.17
N ILE A 240 8.43 2.95 -22.22
CA ILE A 240 6.96 2.82 -22.23
C ILE A 240 6.37 4.23 -22.30
N LEU A 241 5.49 4.46 -23.25
CA LEU A 241 4.75 5.69 -23.43
C LEU A 241 3.26 5.40 -23.18
N VAL A 242 2.67 6.09 -22.20
CA VAL A 242 1.25 5.99 -21.90
C VAL A 242 0.54 7.20 -22.48
N SER A 243 -0.47 6.96 -23.30
CA SER A 243 -1.28 8.01 -23.92
C SER A 243 -2.07 8.79 -22.88
N GLY A 244 -2.53 10.00 -23.23
CA GLY A 244 -3.47 10.79 -22.42
C GLY A 244 -4.57 9.89 -21.87
N THR A 245 -4.68 9.85 -20.54
CA THR A 245 -5.53 8.92 -19.80
C THR A 245 -6.54 9.72 -19.00
N THR A 246 -7.81 9.45 -19.24
CA THR A 246 -8.95 10.00 -18.49
C THR A 246 -9.63 8.91 -17.67
N ALA A 247 -10.48 9.31 -16.73
CA ALA A 247 -11.22 8.39 -15.85
C ALA A 247 -12.37 7.70 -16.60
N THR A 248 -12.05 7.00 -17.70
CA THR A 248 -13.01 6.25 -18.53
C THR A 248 -12.97 4.77 -18.17
N HIS A 249 -14.10 4.21 -17.76
CA HIS A 249 -14.30 2.77 -17.58
C HIS A 249 -15.00 2.18 -18.81
N GLY A 250 -14.55 1.00 -19.25
CA GLY A 250 -15.07 0.35 -20.45
C GLY A 250 -14.95 1.25 -21.69
N GLN A 251 -16.03 1.36 -22.46
CA GLN A 251 -16.00 2.12 -23.72
C GLN A 251 -16.09 3.64 -23.51
N ASP A 252 -16.93 4.12 -22.55
CA ASP A 252 -17.22 5.55 -22.41
C ASP A 252 -17.83 5.95 -21.05
N VAL A 253 -17.81 5.09 -20.03
CA VAL A 253 -18.35 5.43 -18.71
C VAL A 253 -17.36 6.31 -17.96
N ILE A 254 -17.76 7.54 -17.60
CA ILE A 254 -16.93 8.44 -16.77
C ILE A 254 -17.07 8.03 -15.30
N VAL A 255 -15.93 7.70 -14.68
CA VAL A 255 -15.83 7.36 -13.27
C VAL A 255 -15.59 8.63 -12.44
N CYS A 256 -16.08 8.67 -11.21
CA CYS A 256 -15.89 9.79 -10.28
C CYS A 256 -16.29 11.16 -10.89
N ARG A 257 -17.51 11.26 -11.49
CA ARG A 257 -18.01 12.54 -12.02
C ARG A 257 -18.02 13.61 -10.95
N GLY A 258 -17.45 14.78 -11.26
CA GLY A 258 -17.39 15.91 -10.35
C GLY A 258 -16.38 15.76 -9.21
N ASP A 259 -15.55 14.72 -9.21
CA ASP A 259 -14.52 14.45 -8.20
C ASP A 259 -13.13 14.34 -8.88
N ALA A 260 -12.43 15.46 -9.01
CA ALA A 260 -11.13 15.51 -9.69
C ALA A 260 -10.08 14.61 -9.03
N PRO A 261 -9.87 14.61 -7.69
CA PRO A 261 -8.97 13.66 -7.06
C PRO A 261 -9.41 12.19 -7.23
N GLY A 262 -10.71 11.89 -7.24
CA GLY A 262 -11.20 10.54 -7.54
C GLY A 262 -10.93 10.11 -8.98
N GLN A 263 -11.05 11.03 -9.93
CA GLN A 263 -10.63 10.79 -11.32
C GLN A 263 -9.13 10.54 -11.40
N ALA A 264 -8.30 11.29 -10.66
CA ALA A 264 -6.86 11.10 -10.64
C ALA A 264 -6.46 9.71 -10.11
N VAL A 265 -7.10 9.21 -9.04
CA VAL A 265 -6.89 7.83 -8.53
C VAL A 265 -7.15 6.81 -9.65
N TYR A 266 -8.32 6.87 -10.29
CA TYR A 266 -8.66 5.95 -11.37
C TYR A 266 -7.70 6.02 -12.55
N ILE A 267 -7.26 7.22 -12.91
CA ILE A 267 -6.31 7.46 -14.00
C ILE A 267 -4.95 6.84 -13.66
N LEU A 268 -4.44 7.06 -12.45
CA LEU A 268 -3.13 6.56 -12.02
C LEU A 268 -3.13 5.02 -11.91
N ASP A 269 -4.22 4.41 -11.42
CA ASP A 269 -4.39 2.95 -11.47
C ASP A 269 -4.36 2.42 -12.90
N LYS A 270 -5.00 3.12 -13.82
CA LYS A 270 -5.02 2.74 -15.24
C LYS A 270 -3.65 2.90 -15.91
N ILE A 271 -2.90 3.95 -15.55
CA ILE A 271 -1.50 4.14 -15.98
C ILE A 271 -0.62 3.03 -15.42
N LYS A 272 -0.69 2.76 -14.12
CA LYS A 272 0.01 1.67 -13.44
C LYS A 272 -0.26 0.33 -14.13
N ALA A 273 -1.54 -0.02 -14.33
CA ALA A 273 -1.93 -1.24 -15.02
C ALA A 273 -1.35 -1.33 -16.44
N SER A 274 -1.28 -0.20 -17.17
CA SER A 274 -0.72 -0.15 -18.51
C SER A 274 0.79 -0.38 -18.53
N VAL A 275 1.50 0.24 -17.60
CA VAL A 275 2.96 0.10 -17.47
C VAL A 275 3.32 -1.32 -17.03
N MET A 276 2.62 -1.88 -16.03
CA MET A 276 2.82 -3.25 -15.55
C MET A 276 2.52 -4.28 -16.64
N SER A 277 1.47 -4.09 -17.43
CA SER A 277 1.14 -4.99 -18.56
C SER A 277 2.20 -4.99 -19.66
N LEU A 278 3.04 -3.96 -19.71
CA LEU A 278 4.18 -3.87 -20.62
C LEU A 278 5.53 -4.20 -19.94
N GLY A 279 5.50 -4.79 -18.73
CA GLY A 279 6.69 -5.26 -18.02
C GLY A 279 7.50 -4.17 -17.35
N GLY A 280 6.87 -3.06 -16.98
CA GLY A 280 7.42 -2.02 -16.11
C GLY A 280 6.68 -1.97 -14.78
N SER A 281 7.00 -0.98 -13.97
CA SER A 281 6.41 -0.69 -12.66
C SER A 281 6.24 0.82 -12.46
N LEU A 282 5.59 1.23 -11.38
CA LEU A 282 5.51 2.66 -11.04
C LEU A 282 6.88 3.30 -10.82
N SER A 283 7.85 2.55 -10.30
CA SER A 283 9.23 3.03 -10.09
C SER A 283 9.99 3.34 -11.38
N ASP A 284 9.55 2.80 -12.50
CA ASP A 284 10.14 3.08 -13.82
C ASP A 284 9.62 4.37 -14.47
N ILE A 285 8.57 5.00 -13.89
CA ILE A 285 8.00 6.23 -14.43
C ILE A 285 8.94 7.39 -14.17
N VAL A 286 9.42 8.00 -15.26
CA VAL A 286 10.37 9.12 -15.22
C VAL A 286 9.71 10.47 -15.48
N ARG A 287 8.49 10.47 -16.04
CA ARG A 287 7.74 11.69 -16.34
C ARG A 287 6.24 11.48 -16.26
N THR A 288 5.54 12.48 -15.72
CA THR A 288 4.09 12.65 -15.82
C THR A 288 3.75 14.06 -16.30
N ARG A 289 2.62 14.19 -17.03
CA ARG A 289 1.98 15.48 -17.35
C ARG A 289 0.53 15.40 -16.94
N VAL A 290 0.10 16.37 -16.15
CA VAL A 290 -1.25 16.46 -15.61
C VAL A 290 -1.95 17.66 -16.24
N TYR A 291 -3.11 17.42 -16.83
CA TYR A 291 -3.98 18.43 -17.40
C TYR A 291 -5.23 18.53 -16.55
N LEU A 292 -5.53 19.72 -16.05
CA LEU A 292 -6.67 20.01 -15.17
C LEU A 292 -7.70 20.87 -15.89
N GLN A 293 -8.98 20.58 -15.69
CA GLN A 293 -10.06 21.44 -16.12
C GLN A 293 -10.11 22.74 -15.31
N ASN A 294 -9.81 22.67 -14.01
CA ASN A 294 -9.81 23.80 -13.08
C ASN A 294 -8.53 23.81 -12.24
N ALA A 295 -7.85 24.94 -12.17
CA ALA A 295 -6.64 25.11 -11.35
C ALA A 295 -6.90 24.88 -9.84
N GLU A 296 -8.12 25.11 -9.38
CA GLU A 296 -8.53 24.89 -7.98
C GLU A 296 -8.38 23.42 -7.54
N ASP A 297 -8.43 22.48 -8.48
CA ASP A 297 -8.24 21.04 -8.21
C ASP A 297 -6.75 20.65 -8.06
N CYS A 298 -5.82 21.58 -8.32
CA CYS A 298 -4.38 21.29 -8.40
C CYS A 298 -3.84 20.67 -7.12
N GLU A 299 -4.16 21.22 -5.95
CA GLU A 299 -3.67 20.71 -4.66
C GLU A 299 -4.19 19.30 -4.39
N ALA A 300 -5.50 19.08 -4.55
CA ALA A 300 -6.14 17.80 -4.28
C ALA A 300 -5.64 16.68 -5.23
N VAL A 301 -5.45 17.00 -6.50
CA VAL A 301 -4.88 16.06 -7.50
C VAL A 301 -3.39 15.81 -7.24
N SER A 302 -2.64 16.84 -6.82
CA SER A 302 -1.22 16.70 -6.48
C SER A 302 -0.99 15.84 -5.25
N LEU A 303 -1.88 15.88 -4.26
CA LEU A 303 -1.82 14.98 -3.10
C LEU A 303 -1.99 13.52 -3.51
N VAL A 304 -2.92 13.22 -4.43
CA VAL A 304 -3.07 11.88 -4.99
C VAL A 304 -1.80 11.47 -5.74
N HIS A 305 -1.30 12.32 -6.64
CA HIS A 305 -0.06 12.07 -7.38
C HIS A 305 1.12 11.82 -6.43
N GLY A 306 1.23 12.59 -5.35
CA GLY A 306 2.28 12.45 -4.34
C GLY A 306 2.25 11.08 -3.63
N ARG A 307 1.07 10.53 -3.35
CA ARG A 307 0.96 9.19 -2.74
C ARG A 307 1.38 8.07 -3.69
N TYR A 308 1.11 8.21 -5.00
CA TYR A 308 1.56 7.24 -5.99
C TYR A 308 3.06 7.32 -6.27
N PHE A 309 3.64 8.52 -6.23
CA PHE A 309 5.00 8.77 -6.74
C PHE A 309 5.97 9.37 -5.71
N GLY A 310 5.61 9.48 -4.44
CA GLY A 310 6.47 10.10 -3.43
C GLY A 310 7.86 9.48 -3.32
N ASP A 311 7.96 8.17 -3.49
CA ASP A 311 9.23 7.42 -3.48
C ASP A 311 9.94 7.41 -4.84
N VAL A 312 9.27 7.80 -5.94
CA VAL A 312 9.78 7.76 -7.31
C VAL A 312 10.24 9.14 -7.78
N CYS A 313 9.49 10.18 -7.42
CA CYS A 313 9.74 11.57 -7.78
C CYS A 313 9.98 11.79 -9.30
N PRO A 314 9.07 11.39 -10.20
CA PRO A 314 9.24 11.62 -11.62
C PRO A 314 9.22 13.12 -11.95
N ALA A 315 9.82 13.50 -13.07
CA ALA A 315 9.64 14.85 -13.59
C ALA A 315 8.15 15.09 -13.88
N ASN A 316 7.57 16.16 -13.33
CA ASN A 316 6.15 16.48 -13.46
C ASN A 316 5.94 17.86 -14.08
N ALA A 317 4.84 18.02 -14.82
CA ALA A 317 4.28 19.31 -15.19
C ALA A 317 2.75 19.24 -15.11
N THR A 318 2.16 20.22 -14.42
CA THR A 318 0.71 20.35 -14.26
C THR A 318 0.22 21.61 -14.95
N PHE A 319 -0.84 21.52 -15.73
CA PHE A 319 -1.38 22.60 -16.53
C PHE A 319 -2.90 22.69 -16.33
N GLU A 320 -3.41 23.91 -16.16
CA GLU A 320 -4.81 24.18 -16.42
C GLU A 320 -5.01 24.35 -17.92
N ILE A 321 -6.04 23.73 -18.47
CA ILE A 321 -6.39 23.87 -19.87
C ILE A 321 -7.83 24.39 -20.04
N SER A 322 -8.10 24.97 -21.19
CA SER A 322 -9.42 25.60 -21.43
C SER A 322 -10.59 24.65 -21.34
N GLN A 323 -10.40 23.39 -21.73
CA GLN A 323 -11.44 22.36 -21.68
C GLN A 323 -10.85 20.97 -21.94
N LEU A 324 -11.28 19.99 -21.16
CA LEU A 324 -11.18 18.56 -21.47
C LEU A 324 -12.39 18.11 -22.28
N ILE A 325 -12.24 17.00 -23.01
CA ILE A 325 -13.36 16.41 -23.75
C ILE A 325 -14.33 15.76 -22.75
N ASP A 326 -15.61 15.91 -23.00
CA ASP A 326 -16.69 15.45 -22.09
C ASP A 326 -16.60 16.07 -20.67
N ASP A 327 -17.08 15.37 -19.64
CA ASP A 327 -17.11 15.84 -18.24
C ASP A 327 -15.88 15.38 -17.44
N TYR A 328 -14.70 15.25 -18.11
CA TYR A 328 -13.46 14.95 -17.41
C TYR A 328 -12.91 16.21 -16.76
N LEU A 329 -12.36 16.03 -15.55
CA LEU A 329 -11.70 17.07 -14.78
C LEU A 329 -10.19 16.94 -14.80
N VAL A 330 -9.68 15.73 -15.08
CA VAL A 330 -8.26 15.38 -15.09
C VAL A 330 -7.93 14.49 -16.27
N GLU A 331 -6.80 14.74 -16.90
CA GLU A 331 -6.13 13.84 -17.84
C GLU A 331 -4.65 13.75 -17.49
N ILE A 332 -4.04 12.55 -17.56
CA ILE A 332 -2.61 12.36 -17.25
C ILE A 332 -1.94 11.54 -18.34
N GLU A 333 -0.73 11.98 -18.75
CA GLU A 333 0.22 11.23 -19.55
C GLU A 333 1.40 10.74 -18.70
N ALA A 334 2.00 9.62 -19.07
CA ALA A 334 3.20 9.12 -18.41
C ALA A 334 4.22 8.53 -19.39
N GLU A 335 5.49 8.64 -19.02
CA GLU A 335 6.61 7.98 -19.68
C GLU A 335 7.40 7.17 -18.64
N ALA A 336 7.74 5.93 -18.99
CA ALA A 336 8.57 5.07 -18.16
C ALA A 336 9.80 4.58 -18.91
N ILE A 337 10.90 4.32 -18.18
CA ILE A 337 12.13 3.71 -18.68
C ILE A 337 12.41 2.51 -17.80
N VAL A 338 12.23 1.32 -18.34
CA VAL A 338 12.44 0.05 -17.62
C VAL A 338 13.93 -0.25 -17.64
N GLU A 339 14.55 -0.27 -16.48
CA GLU A 339 15.93 -0.73 -16.34
C GLU A 339 15.97 -2.26 -16.49
N GLY A 340 16.97 -2.75 -17.23
CA GLY A 340 17.08 -4.17 -17.60
C GLY A 340 17.68 -5.05 -16.51
#